data_0938873b056b1d59d9f305dc718374b3
#
_entry.id   0938873b056b1d59d9f305dc718374b3
#
_cell.length_a   1.000
_cell.length_b   1.000
_cell.length_c   1.000
_cell.angle_alpha   90.00
_cell.angle_beta   90.00
_cell.angle_gamma   90.00
#
_symmetry.space_group_name_H-M   'P 1'
#
loop_
_entity.id
_entity.type
_entity.pdbx_description
1 polymer ?
#
loop_
_entity_poly.entity_id
_entity_poly.type
_entity_poly.pdbx_seq_one_letter_code
_entity_poly.pdbx_strand_id
1 'polypeptide(L)'
;MPLHYALTDALVALVAGWGALMLWRTDKPLAALGLALFGLAGVIGTIRITSGLIEPLAMLHKGVSQLGGIAGLALLLAQILRNKGLRLGTGVALGVAIALAALAAALPALGAILFVVMLIAAIALSLQSRNLLGAAGFAMMLLNITLVRQSDYLGADLSWHLYHLLVATWLLCVARGFLKEPRAA
;
A
#
# COMPACT_ATOMS: atom_id res chain seq x y z
N MET A 1 -4.79 -22.87 5.77
CA MET A 1 -3.56 -22.03 5.81
C MET A 1 -2.93 -22.16 7.19
N PRO A 2 -1.59 -22.27 7.29
CA PRO A 2 -0.89 -22.32 8.57
C PRO A 2 -1.12 -21.05 9.39
N LEU A 3 -1.24 -21.19 10.72
CA LEU A 3 -1.55 -20.06 11.63
C LEU A 3 -0.44 -18.99 11.63
N HIS A 4 0.82 -19.39 11.40
CA HIS A 4 1.95 -18.45 11.37
C HIS A 4 1.87 -17.40 10.26
N TYR A 5 1.09 -17.63 9.20
CA TYR A 5 0.85 -16.64 8.15
C TYR A 5 0.15 -15.37 8.68
N ALA A 6 -0.69 -15.52 9.72
CA ALA A 6 -1.35 -14.39 10.34
C ALA A 6 -0.37 -13.39 10.98
N LEU A 7 0.82 -13.85 11.40
CA LEU A 7 1.81 -12.97 12.04
C LEU A 7 2.29 -11.87 11.09
N THR A 8 2.56 -12.21 9.84
CA THR A 8 3.03 -11.22 8.86
C THR A 8 1.92 -10.32 8.34
N ASP A 9 0.68 -10.82 8.24
CA ASP A 9 -0.50 -9.98 7.97
C ASP A 9 -0.75 -8.98 9.12
N ALA A 10 -0.64 -9.45 10.38
CA ALA A 10 -0.76 -8.59 11.55
C ALA A 10 0.33 -7.50 11.58
N LEU A 11 1.57 -7.85 11.19
CA LEU A 11 2.66 -6.88 11.09
C LEU A 11 2.34 -5.78 10.06
N VAL A 12 1.82 -6.15 8.89
CA VAL A 12 1.36 -5.17 7.88
C VAL A 12 0.28 -4.26 8.46
N ALA A 13 -0.72 -4.84 9.15
CA ALA A 13 -1.79 -4.08 9.79
C ALA A 13 -1.27 -3.08 10.83
N LEU A 14 -0.34 -3.52 11.70
CA LEU A 14 0.24 -2.68 12.75
C LEU A 14 1.08 -1.53 12.19
N VAL A 15 1.95 -1.82 11.22
CA VAL A 15 2.82 -0.81 10.59
C VAL A 15 1.97 0.21 9.81
N ALA A 16 0.99 -0.26 9.04
CA ALA A 16 0.09 0.61 8.30
C ALA A 16 -0.77 1.47 9.22
N GLY A 17 -1.33 0.89 10.29
CA GLY A 17 -2.13 1.60 11.29
C GLY A 17 -1.33 2.67 12.02
N TRP A 18 -0.10 2.34 12.46
CA TRP A 18 0.81 3.30 13.06
C TRP A 18 1.13 4.44 12.09
N GLY A 19 1.51 4.11 10.85
CA GLY A 19 1.83 5.10 9.81
C GLY A 19 0.65 6.01 9.51
N ALA A 20 -0.55 5.44 9.35
CA ALA A 20 -1.76 6.19 9.11
C ALA A 20 -2.06 7.19 10.25
N LEU A 21 -1.95 6.74 11.51
CA LEU A 21 -2.15 7.59 12.68
C LEU A 21 -1.15 8.75 12.72
N MET A 22 0.13 8.46 12.49
CA MET A 22 1.17 9.49 12.50
C MET A 22 0.98 10.52 11.38
N LEU A 23 0.64 10.06 10.18
CA LEU A 23 0.40 10.95 9.03
C LEU A 23 -0.87 11.78 9.20
N TRP A 24 -1.91 11.20 9.80
CA TRP A 24 -3.12 11.97 10.15
C TRP A 24 -2.81 13.13 11.10
N ARG A 25 -2.00 12.87 12.13
CA ARG A 25 -1.57 13.89 13.11
C ARG A 25 -0.66 14.98 12.53
N THR A 26 -0.09 14.75 11.35
CA THR A 26 0.83 15.69 10.68
C THR A 26 0.23 16.33 9.42
N ASP A 27 -1.10 16.37 9.32
CA ASP A 27 -1.85 16.99 8.21
C ASP A 27 -1.53 16.41 6.82
N LYS A 28 -1.34 15.08 6.77
CA LYS A 28 -1.15 14.32 5.54
C LYS A 28 -2.28 13.29 5.34
N PRO A 29 -3.55 13.75 5.27
CA PRO A 29 -4.71 12.85 5.34
C PRO A 29 -4.81 11.87 4.15
N LEU A 30 -4.38 12.28 2.95
CA LEU A 30 -4.42 11.38 1.80
C LEU A 30 -3.45 10.21 1.98
N ALA A 31 -2.22 10.47 2.45
CA ALA A 31 -1.28 9.41 2.74
C ALA A 31 -1.75 8.54 3.92
N ALA A 32 -2.35 9.14 4.94
CA ALA A 32 -2.93 8.41 6.06
C ALA A 32 -4.02 7.42 5.60
N LEU A 33 -4.96 7.88 4.77
CA LEU A 33 -6.00 7.03 4.18
C LEU A 33 -5.40 5.96 3.27
N GLY A 34 -4.40 6.31 2.47
CA GLY A 34 -3.69 5.35 1.63
C GLY A 34 -3.09 4.20 2.43
N LEU A 35 -2.36 4.51 3.51
CA LEU A 35 -1.83 3.48 4.41
C LEU A 35 -2.92 2.67 5.11
N ALA A 36 -4.00 3.32 5.54
CA ALA A 36 -5.11 2.64 6.22
C ALA A 36 -5.76 1.56 5.33
N LEU A 37 -5.87 1.78 4.02
CA LEU A 37 -6.39 0.78 3.08
C LEU A 37 -5.49 -0.47 3.02
N PHE A 38 -4.17 -0.33 3.04
CA PHE A 38 -3.25 -1.47 3.14
C PHE A 38 -3.37 -2.16 4.50
N GLY A 39 -3.49 -1.39 5.57
CA GLY A 39 -3.70 -1.92 6.92
C GLY A 39 -4.99 -2.74 7.04
N LEU A 40 -6.08 -2.28 6.41
CA LEU A 40 -7.35 -3.00 6.39
C LEU A 40 -7.21 -4.38 5.74
N ALA A 41 -6.45 -4.50 4.65
CA ALA A 41 -6.16 -5.79 4.04
C ALA A 41 -5.42 -6.72 5.01
N GLY A 42 -4.42 -6.22 5.74
CA GLY A 42 -3.70 -6.97 6.76
C GLY A 42 -4.59 -7.40 7.93
N VAL A 43 -5.51 -6.54 8.40
CA VAL A 43 -6.49 -6.89 9.44
C VAL A 43 -7.38 -8.03 8.97
N ILE A 44 -7.96 -7.94 7.76
CA ILE A 44 -8.85 -8.97 7.22
C ILE A 44 -8.08 -10.28 7.03
N GLY A 45 -6.83 -10.23 6.53
CA GLY A 45 -5.96 -11.39 6.38
C GLY A 45 -5.70 -12.07 7.73
N THR A 46 -5.35 -11.29 8.75
CA THR A 46 -5.14 -11.78 10.12
C THR A 46 -6.40 -12.47 10.68
N ILE A 47 -7.56 -11.79 10.61
CA ILE A 47 -8.84 -12.35 11.08
C ILE A 47 -9.17 -13.63 10.32
N ARG A 48 -9.05 -13.61 9.00
CA ARG A 48 -9.33 -14.77 8.13
C ARG A 48 -8.55 -16.01 8.55
N ILE A 49 -7.27 -15.86 8.89
CA ILE A 49 -6.40 -16.98 9.26
C ILE A 49 -6.64 -17.41 10.71
N THR A 50 -6.71 -16.47 11.65
CA THR A 50 -6.83 -16.78 13.08
C THR A 50 -8.21 -17.33 13.46
N SER A 51 -9.28 -16.91 12.77
CA SER A 51 -10.64 -17.42 13.03
C SER A 51 -10.96 -18.70 12.24
N GLY A 52 -10.08 -19.15 11.35
CA GLY A 52 -10.35 -20.27 10.45
C GLY A 52 -11.37 -19.97 9.33
N LEU A 53 -11.84 -18.73 9.20
CA LEU A 53 -12.79 -18.29 8.17
C LEU A 53 -12.08 -18.09 6.81
N ILE A 54 -11.30 -19.08 6.39
CA ILE A 54 -10.44 -18.99 5.20
C ILE A 54 -11.28 -18.70 3.95
N GLU A 55 -12.27 -19.54 3.66
CA GLU A 55 -13.11 -19.40 2.47
C GLU A 55 -14.13 -18.27 2.57
N PRO A 56 -14.89 -18.12 3.70
CA PRO A 56 -15.86 -17.04 3.83
C PRO A 56 -15.26 -15.63 3.64
N LEU A 57 -14.02 -15.40 4.09
CA LEU A 57 -13.36 -14.10 3.96
C LEU A 57 -12.44 -14.00 2.74
N ALA A 58 -12.30 -15.05 1.92
CA ALA A 58 -11.39 -15.05 0.77
C ALA A 58 -11.69 -13.93 -0.22
N MET A 59 -12.94 -13.79 -0.62
CA MET A 59 -13.36 -12.76 -1.59
C MET A 59 -13.23 -11.35 -1.02
N LEU A 60 -13.59 -11.15 0.25
CA LEU A 60 -13.43 -9.86 0.92
C LEU A 60 -11.95 -9.46 1.00
N HIS A 61 -11.09 -10.38 1.47
CA HIS A 61 -9.66 -10.13 1.56
C HIS A 61 -9.04 -9.82 0.19
N LYS A 62 -9.38 -10.60 -0.84
CA LYS A 62 -8.92 -10.38 -2.22
C LYS A 62 -9.36 -9.01 -2.72
N GLY A 63 -10.64 -8.67 -2.57
CA GLY A 63 -11.20 -7.38 -3.00
C GLY A 63 -10.51 -6.21 -2.31
N VAL A 64 -10.40 -6.24 -0.98
CA VAL A 64 -9.75 -5.16 -0.23
C VAL A 64 -8.26 -5.07 -0.55
N SER A 65 -7.55 -6.19 -0.73
CA SER A 65 -6.13 -6.16 -1.11
C SER A 65 -5.89 -5.58 -2.50
N GLN A 66 -6.73 -5.93 -3.48
CA GLN A 66 -6.55 -5.46 -4.85
C GLN A 66 -7.04 -4.03 -5.04
N LEU A 67 -8.30 -3.76 -4.67
CA LEU A 67 -8.92 -2.45 -4.89
C LEU A 67 -8.40 -1.42 -3.88
N GLY A 68 -8.23 -1.82 -2.61
CA GLY A 68 -7.61 -1.01 -1.58
C GLY A 68 -6.14 -0.70 -1.88
N GLY A 69 -5.43 -1.65 -2.50
CA GLY A 69 -4.06 -1.43 -2.98
C GLY A 69 -3.97 -0.34 -4.06
N ILE A 70 -4.83 -0.40 -5.08
CA ILE A 70 -4.90 0.62 -6.14
C ILE A 70 -5.30 1.99 -5.57
N ALA A 71 -6.39 2.04 -4.81
CA ALA A 71 -6.86 3.28 -4.20
C ALA A 71 -5.84 3.86 -3.21
N GLY A 72 -5.24 3.00 -2.38
CA GLY A 72 -4.23 3.39 -1.42
C GLY A 72 -3.00 4.01 -2.07
N LEU A 73 -2.48 3.38 -3.13
CA LEU A 73 -1.33 3.90 -3.86
C LEU A 73 -1.67 5.21 -4.61
N ALA A 74 -2.86 5.34 -5.17
CA ALA A 74 -3.33 6.59 -5.79
C ALA A 74 -3.39 7.73 -4.78
N LEU A 75 -3.84 7.46 -3.54
CA LEU A 75 -3.87 8.46 -2.46
C LEU A 75 -2.46 8.84 -1.98
N LEU A 76 -1.53 7.89 -1.92
CA LEU A 76 -0.11 8.18 -1.63
C LEU A 76 0.48 9.10 -2.69
N LEU A 77 0.25 8.82 -3.98
CA LEU A 77 0.67 9.69 -5.09
C LEU A 77 0.05 11.08 -5.00
N ALA A 78 -1.25 11.16 -4.74
CA ALA A 78 -1.94 12.43 -4.56
C ALA A 78 -1.33 13.27 -3.44
N GLN A 79 -0.90 12.62 -2.34
CA GLN A 79 -0.19 13.33 -1.26
C GLN A 79 1.19 13.81 -1.69
N ILE A 80 1.97 13.01 -2.46
CA ILE A 80 3.26 13.46 -3.01
C ILE A 80 3.07 14.69 -3.89
N LEU A 81 2.09 14.67 -4.79
CA LEU A 81 1.78 15.80 -5.68
C LEU A 81 1.35 17.05 -4.88
N ARG A 82 0.54 16.86 -3.83
CA ARG A 82 0.15 17.94 -2.91
C ARG A 82 1.35 18.55 -2.20
N ASN A 83 2.27 17.73 -1.71
CA ASN A 83 3.51 18.19 -1.08
C ASN A 83 4.42 18.97 -2.06
N LYS A 84 4.29 18.71 -3.36
CA LYS A 84 4.97 19.46 -4.44
C LYS A 84 4.24 20.75 -4.87
N GLY A 85 3.17 21.13 -4.15
CA GLY A 85 2.44 22.38 -4.41
C GLY A 85 1.25 22.24 -5.37
N LEU A 86 0.91 21.02 -5.83
CA LEU A 86 -0.30 20.84 -6.63
C LEU A 86 -1.54 21.03 -5.75
N ARG A 87 -2.40 21.98 -6.11
CA ARG A 87 -3.67 22.27 -5.41
C ARG A 87 -4.71 21.19 -5.70
N LEU A 88 -4.49 20.00 -5.15
CA LEU A 88 -5.40 18.87 -5.31
C LEU A 88 -6.35 18.79 -4.11
N GLY A 89 -7.63 19.04 -4.34
CA GLY A 89 -8.68 18.91 -3.32
C GLY A 89 -8.84 17.46 -2.86
N THR A 90 -9.12 17.25 -1.58
CA THR A 90 -9.28 15.90 -1.00
C THR A 90 -10.38 15.11 -1.72
N GLY A 91 -11.51 15.75 -2.04
CA GLY A 91 -12.62 15.11 -2.77
C GLY A 91 -12.22 14.63 -4.16
N VAL A 92 -11.43 15.44 -4.90
CA VAL A 92 -10.91 15.05 -6.22
C VAL A 92 -9.96 13.86 -6.10
N ALA A 93 -9.05 13.90 -5.13
CA ALA A 93 -8.12 12.78 -4.91
C ALA A 93 -8.84 11.47 -4.58
N LEU A 94 -9.86 11.52 -3.71
CA LEU A 94 -10.70 10.38 -3.39
C LEU A 94 -11.48 9.88 -4.61
N GLY A 95 -12.09 10.79 -5.36
CA GLY A 95 -12.82 10.44 -6.58
C GLY A 95 -11.93 9.72 -7.60
N VAL A 96 -10.72 10.22 -7.84
CA VAL A 96 -9.74 9.58 -8.73
C VAL A 96 -9.32 8.20 -8.18
N ALA A 97 -9.05 8.08 -6.89
CA ALA A 97 -8.66 6.81 -6.28
C ALA A 97 -9.78 5.75 -6.42
N ILE A 98 -11.03 6.13 -6.19
CA ILE A 98 -12.20 5.26 -6.36
C ILE A 98 -12.38 4.88 -7.84
N ALA A 99 -12.26 5.83 -8.77
CA ALA A 99 -12.38 5.57 -10.20
C ALA A 99 -11.31 4.59 -10.70
N LEU A 100 -10.05 4.75 -10.26
CA LEU A 100 -8.97 3.83 -10.60
C LEU A 100 -9.20 2.42 -10.02
N ALA A 101 -9.70 2.33 -8.78
CA ALA A 101 -10.06 1.04 -8.18
C ALA A 101 -11.23 0.37 -8.93
N ALA A 102 -12.27 1.12 -9.29
CA ALA A 102 -13.39 0.61 -10.09
C ALA A 102 -12.94 0.13 -11.47
N LEU A 103 -12.05 0.88 -12.12
CA LEU A 103 -11.47 0.49 -13.42
C LEU A 103 -10.64 -0.80 -13.28
N ALA A 104 -9.85 -0.93 -12.22
CA ALA A 104 -9.08 -2.14 -11.93
C ALA A 104 -9.98 -3.35 -11.60
N ALA A 105 -11.14 -3.12 -10.98
CA ALA A 105 -12.15 -4.17 -10.76
C ALA A 105 -12.76 -4.67 -12.06
N ALA A 106 -13.09 -3.74 -12.97
CA ALA A 106 -13.66 -4.07 -14.28
C ALA A 106 -12.63 -4.72 -15.22
N LEU A 107 -11.36 -4.32 -15.13
CA LEU A 107 -10.27 -4.74 -16.01
C LEU A 107 -9.04 -5.15 -15.18
N PRO A 108 -8.98 -6.39 -14.62
CA PRO A 108 -7.92 -6.79 -13.68
C PRO A 108 -6.49 -6.70 -14.24
N ALA A 109 -6.30 -6.99 -15.52
CA ALA A 109 -4.99 -6.83 -16.18
C ALA A 109 -4.53 -5.36 -16.19
N LEU A 110 -5.45 -4.43 -16.44
CA LEU A 110 -5.17 -3.00 -16.37
C LEU A 110 -4.86 -2.57 -14.94
N GLY A 111 -5.53 -3.17 -13.94
CA GLY A 111 -5.24 -2.92 -12.53
C GLY A 111 -3.79 -3.22 -12.16
N ALA A 112 -3.23 -4.33 -12.63
CA ALA A 112 -1.82 -4.69 -12.42
C ALA A 112 -0.88 -3.67 -13.09
N ILE A 113 -1.16 -3.26 -14.31
CA ILE A 113 -0.38 -2.25 -15.05
C ILE A 113 -0.44 -0.91 -14.32
N LEU A 114 -1.63 -0.46 -13.91
CA LEU A 114 -1.82 0.79 -13.18
C LEU A 114 -1.02 0.80 -11.87
N PHE A 115 -1.03 -0.32 -11.13
CA PHE A 115 -0.27 -0.42 -9.88
C PHE A 115 1.24 -0.23 -10.12
N VAL A 116 1.79 -0.90 -11.13
CA VAL A 116 3.21 -0.77 -11.51
C VAL A 116 3.53 0.66 -11.96
N VAL A 117 2.72 1.25 -12.84
CA VAL A 117 2.91 2.62 -13.32
C VAL A 117 2.88 3.62 -12.17
N MET A 118 1.94 3.47 -11.23
CA MET A 118 1.86 4.32 -10.06
C MET A 118 3.07 4.15 -9.13
N LEU A 119 3.63 2.95 -8.97
CA LEU A 119 4.87 2.75 -8.21
C LEU A 119 6.06 3.47 -8.87
N ILE A 120 6.21 3.34 -10.19
CA ILE A 120 7.27 4.03 -10.94
C ILE A 120 7.11 5.55 -10.81
N ALA A 121 5.90 6.07 -10.94
CA ALA A 121 5.62 7.49 -10.74
C ALA A 121 5.96 7.95 -9.31
N ALA A 122 5.62 7.15 -8.30
CA ALA A 122 5.93 7.44 -6.89
C ALA A 122 7.45 7.46 -6.63
N ILE A 123 8.21 6.54 -7.23
CA ILE A 123 9.67 6.53 -7.17
C ILE A 123 10.23 7.83 -7.78
N ALA A 124 9.84 8.15 -9.02
CA ALA A 124 10.33 9.32 -9.73
C ALA A 124 10.02 10.62 -8.97
N LEU A 125 8.79 10.79 -8.51
CA LEU A 125 8.36 11.97 -7.76
C LEU A 125 9.08 12.09 -6.39
N SER A 126 9.30 10.96 -5.71
CA SER A 126 10.04 10.93 -4.44
C SER A 126 11.51 11.31 -4.64
N LEU A 127 12.15 10.81 -5.70
CA LEU A 127 13.53 11.21 -6.06
C LEU A 127 13.65 12.70 -6.39
N GLN A 128 12.70 13.24 -7.17
CA GLN A 128 12.64 14.68 -7.47
C GLN A 128 12.49 15.53 -6.20
N SER A 129 11.81 15.03 -5.18
CA SER A 129 11.64 15.68 -3.88
C SER A 129 12.78 15.39 -2.89
N ARG A 130 13.83 14.68 -3.32
CA ARG A 130 14.94 14.20 -2.47
C ARG A 130 14.48 13.35 -1.27
N ASN A 131 13.28 12.77 -1.35
CA ASN A 131 12.76 11.81 -0.37
C ASN A 131 13.28 10.40 -0.70
N LEU A 132 14.57 10.17 -0.43
CA LEU A 132 15.24 8.91 -0.75
C LEU A 132 14.60 7.71 -0.02
N LEU A 133 14.11 7.94 1.20
CA LEU A 133 13.47 6.86 1.96
C LEU A 133 12.13 6.44 1.32
N GLY A 134 11.32 7.41 0.89
CA GLY A 134 10.10 7.13 0.14
C GLY A 134 10.40 6.42 -1.19
N ALA A 135 11.37 6.93 -1.95
CA ALA A 135 11.79 6.32 -3.21
C ALA A 135 12.25 4.87 -3.03
N ALA A 136 13.12 4.61 -2.04
CA ALA A 136 13.58 3.26 -1.72
C ALA A 136 12.42 2.33 -1.33
N GLY A 137 11.46 2.83 -0.53
CA GLY A 137 10.26 2.08 -0.18
C GLY A 137 9.44 1.68 -1.41
N PHE A 138 9.11 2.62 -2.29
CA PHE A 138 8.36 2.31 -3.51
C PHE A 138 9.12 1.37 -4.46
N ALA A 139 10.45 1.53 -4.60
CA ALA A 139 11.28 0.62 -5.38
C ALA A 139 11.28 -0.79 -4.80
N MET A 140 11.37 -0.92 -3.48
CA MET A 140 11.28 -2.21 -2.79
C MET A 140 9.93 -2.90 -3.03
N MET A 141 8.82 -2.14 -3.01
CA MET A 141 7.50 -2.70 -3.33
C MET A 141 7.41 -3.15 -4.78
N LEU A 142 7.99 -2.41 -5.72
CA LEU A 142 8.06 -2.81 -7.13
C LEU A 142 8.83 -4.13 -7.28
N LEU A 143 10.00 -4.26 -6.65
CA LEU A 143 10.78 -5.50 -6.65
C LEU A 143 10.01 -6.66 -5.97
N ASN A 144 9.30 -6.36 -4.88
CA ASN A 144 8.51 -7.36 -4.17
C ASN A 144 7.44 -8.01 -5.07
N ILE A 145 6.66 -7.20 -5.80
CA ILE A 145 5.58 -7.73 -6.65
C ILE A 145 6.10 -8.40 -7.92
N THR A 146 7.27 -8.03 -8.40
CA THR A 146 7.85 -8.59 -9.65
C THR A 146 8.72 -9.81 -9.40
N LEU A 147 9.45 -9.87 -8.29
CA LEU A 147 10.42 -10.93 -8.03
C LEU A 147 9.97 -11.91 -6.96
N VAL A 148 9.43 -11.41 -5.83
CA VAL A 148 9.09 -12.28 -4.69
C VAL A 148 7.74 -12.95 -4.89
N ARG A 149 6.70 -12.17 -5.19
CA ARG A 149 5.34 -12.69 -5.35
C ARG A 149 5.20 -13.70 -6.49
N GLN A 150 6.04 -13.59 -7.52
CA GLN A 150 5.99 -14.42 -8.72
C GLN A 150 7.11 -15.45 -8.78
N SER A 151 7.84 -15.64 -7.67
CA SER A 151 8.97 -16.56 -7.65
C SER A 151 8.53 -18.00 -7.44
N ASP A 152 8.79 -18.84 -8.41
CA ASP A 152 8.62 -20.30 -8.30
C ASP A 152 9.74 -20.95 -7.44
N TYR A 153 10.85 -20.24 -7.19
CA TYR A 153 12.00 -20.75 -6.42
C TYR A 153 11.80 -20.63 -4.91
N LEU A 154 10.97 -19.70 -4.47
CA LEU A 154 10.67 -19.51 -3.06
C LEU A 154 9.49 -20.42 -2.71
N GLY A 155 9.62 -21.46 -1.97
CA GLY A 155 8.47 -22.26 -1.52
C GLY A 155 7.35 -21.36 -0.93
N ALA A 156 6.14 -21.87 -0.85
CA ALA A 156 4.94 -21.11 -0.51
C ALA A 156 5.07 -20.31 0.81
N ASP A 157 5.67 -20.94 1.85
CA ASP A 157 5.85 -20.31 3.16
C ASP A 157 6.82 -19.12 3.11
N LEU A 158 7.98 -19.32 2.46
CA LEU A 158 9.00 -18.27 2.38
C LEU A 158 8.50 -17.11 1.51
N SER A 159 7.87 -17.40 0.37
CA SER A 159 7.27 -16.40 -0.52
C SER A 159 6.23 -15.57 0.23
N TRP A 160 5.34 -16.22 1.01
CA TRP A 160 4.32 -15.54 1.79
C TRP A 160 4.94 -14.57 2.81
N HIS A 161 5.84 -15.08 3.66
CA HIS A 161 6.43 -14.25 4.72
C HIS A 161 7.28 -13.12 4.16
N LEU A 162 8.12 -13.41 3.17
CA LEU A 162 8.99 -12.41 2.56
C LEU A 162 8.15 -11.31 1.88
N TYR A 163 7.08 -11.68 1.16
CA TYR A 163 6.17 -10.73 0.54
C TYR A 163 5.60 -9.75 1.57
N HIS A 164 5.04 -10.26 2.67
CA HIS A 164 4.39 -9.41 3.69
C HIS A 164 5.39 -8.61 4.53
N LEU A 165 6.58 -9.15 4.81
CA LEU A 165 7.66 -8.41 5.47
C LEU A 165 8.13 -7.24 4.61
N LEU A 166 8.28 -7.44 3.30
CA LEU A 166 8.64 -6.36 2.39
C LEU A 166 7.52 -5.32 2.24
N VAL A 167 6.25 -5.75 2.26
CA VAL A 167 5.10 -4.83 2.32
C VAL A 167 5.15 -3.98 3.59
N ALA A 168 5.34 -4.59 4.76
CA ALA A 168 5.44 -3.86 6.02
C ALA A 168 6.62 -2.87 6.02
N THR A 169 7.78 -3.30 5.53
CA THR A 169 8.97 -2.43 5.41
C THR A 169 8.75 -1.28 4.44
N TRP A 170 8.12 -1.54 3.29
CA TRP A 170 7.71 -0.50 2.36
C TRP A 170 6.80 0.55 3.02
N LEU A 171 5.72 0.11 3.70
CA LEU A 171 4.79 1.01 4.38
C LEU A 171 5.51 1.86 5.45
N LEU A 172 6.45 1.26 6.19
CA LEU A 172 7.27 1.97 7.16
C LEU A 172 8.16 3.03 6.50
N CYS A 173 8.85 2.69 5.40
CA CYS A 173 9.69 3.62 4.65
C CYS A 173 8.87 4.79 4.10
N VAL A 174 7.70 4.50 3.52
CA VAL A 174 6.80 5.52 2.98
C VAL A 174 6.28 6.44 4.08
N ALA A 175 5.79 5.88 5.20
CA ALA A 175 5.33 6.67 6.34
C ALA A 175 6.43 7.58 6.88
N ARG A 176 7.63 7.04 7.11
CA ARG A 176 8.80 7.79 7.58
C ARG A 176 9.27 8.84 6.58
N GLY A 177 9.21 8.53 5.29
CA GLY A 177 9.50 9.47 4.21
C GLY A 177 8.58 10.67 4.25
N PHE A 178 7.27 10.45 4.31
CA PHE A 178 6.30 11.53 4.45
C PHE A 178 6.46 12.34 5.74
N LEU A 179 6.76 11.70 6.87
CA LEU A 179 6.94 12.39 8.15
C LEU A 179 8.14 13.35 8.15
N LYS A 180 9.16 13.09 7.32
CA LYS A 180 10.32 13.96 7.17
C LYS A 180 10.10 15.14 6.21
N GLU A 181 9.10 15.07 5.36
CA GLU A 181 8.79 16.17 4.44
C GLU A 181 8.16 17.35 5.19
N PRO A 182 8.61 18.59 4.95
CA PRO A 182 7.99 19.76 5.53
C PRO A 182 6.51 19.85 5.16
N ARG A 183 5.72 20.49 6.01
CA ARG A 183 4.32 20.79 5.68
C ARG A 183 4.28 21.69 4.46
N ALA A 184 3.37 21.42 3.53
CA ALA A 184 3.06 22.36 2.47
C ALA A 184 2.51 23.65 3.11
N ALA A 185 3.13 24.79 2.79
CA ALA A 185 2.69 26.09 3.27
C ALA A 185 1.32 26.48 2.66
#